data_c959f3f7667986478a7942b24970cf97
#
_entry.id   c959f3f7667986478a7942b24970cf97
#
_cell.length_a   1.000
_cell.length_b   1.000
_cell.length_c   1.000
_cell.angle_alpha   90.00
_cell.angle_beta   90.00
_cell.angle_gamma   90.00
#
_symmetry.space_group_name_H-M   'P 1'
#
loop_
_entity.id
_entity.type
_entity.pdbx_description
1 polymer ?
#
loop_
_entity_poly.entity_id
_entity_poly.type
_entity_poly.pdbx_seq_one_letter_code
_entity_poly.pdbx_strand_id
1 'polypeptide(L)'
;VPCNGQRELTRFTDKYGIDEWELHYDVKDNRAVFPIIHDGIIVDAVGRSLRNSLPKWKKYGKSGLPFSYGLGKVAVVVEDCISASVVGRDEFVGVAVLGTSLSESHKKYLSQFSTVIVALDPDALPKTVAFSKELRGHVNDVKVLRLTDDLKYRNETDINNLKRMGDTAWN
;
A
#
# COMPACT_ATOMS: atom_id res chain seq x y z
N VAL A 1 -11.51 -15.12 8.29
CA VAL A 1 -12.98 -15.07 8.33
C VAL A 1 -13.46 -13.85 7.55
N PRO A 2 -14.48 -14.00 6.71
CA PRO A 2 -15.11 -12.84 6.05
C PRO A 2 -15.62 -11.82 7.07
N CYS A 3 -15.55 -10.54 6.71
CA CYS A 3 -15.77 -9.43 7.63
C CYS A 3 -17.23 -9.08 7.80
N ASN A 4 -18.08 -9.97 8.25
CA ASN A 4 -19.49 -9.64 8.40
C ASN A 4 -19.78 -9.18 9.82
N GLY A 5 -20.09 -7.88 9.99
CA GLY A 5 -20.64 -7.36 11.22
C GLY A 5 -19.68 -7.24 12.40
N GLN A 6 -18.37 -7.23 12.14
CA GLN A 6 -17.38 -7.03 13.20
C GLN A 6 -17.25 -5.54 13.50
N ARG A 7 -17.77 -5.12 14.64
CA ARG A 7 -17.90 -3.71 15.02
C ARG A 7 -16.57 -2.95 15.01
N GLU A 8 -15.49 -3.56 15.52
CA GLU A 8 -14.16 -2.91 15.56
C GLU A 8 -13.59 -2.76 14.15
N LEU A 9 -13.80 -3.76 13.30
CA LEU A 9 -13.36 -3.70 11.91
C LEU A 9 -14.13 -2.62 11.15
N THR A 10 -15.44 -2.52 11.33
CA THR A 10 -16.28 -1.48 10.71
C THR A 10 -15.79 -0.08 11.09
N ARG A 11 -15.49 0.15 12.37
CA ARG A 11 -14.93 1.43 12.81
C ARG A 11 -13.60 1.74 12.13
N PHE A 12 -12.74 0.75 12.00
CA PHE A 12 -11.43 0.90 11.36
C PHE A 12 -11.59 1.24 9.87
N THR A 13 -12.42 0.51 9.15
CA THR A 13 -12.64 0.75 7.72
C THR A 13 -13.34 2.08 7.47
N ASP A 14 -14.29 2.47 8.31
CA ASP A 14 -14.98 3.77 8.21
C ASP A 14 -14.00 4.92 8.43
N LYS A 15 -13.11 4.79 9.42
CA LYS A 15 -12.09 5.81 9.72
C LYS A 15 -11.24 6.16 8.51
N TYR A 16 -10.84 5.15 7.73
CA TYR A 16 -9.96 5.34 6.57
C TYR A 16 -10.72 5.32 5.24
N GLY A 17 -12.02 5.09 5.27
CA GLY A 17 -12.83 4.98 4.05
C GLY A 17 -12.48 3.79 3.18
N ILE A 18 -12.11 2.68 3.80
CA ILE A 18 -11.81 1.41 3.12
C ILE A 18 -13.09 0.58 3.06
N ASP A 19 -13.26 -0.18 1.99
CA ASP A 19 -14.37 -1.13 1.86
C ASP A 19 -14.09 -2.37 2.71
N GLU A 20 -14.90 -2.57 3.76
CA GLU A 20 -14.70 -3.71 4.66
C GLU A 20 -14.89 -5.07 3.97
N TRP A 21 -15.63 -5.14 2.87
CA TRP A 21 -15.85 -6.37 2.12
C TRP A 21 -14.57 -6.88 1.44
N GLU A 22 -13.60 -6.02 1.24
CA GLU A 22 -12.31 -6.39 0.65
C GLU A 22 -11.31 -6.89 1.68
N LEU A 23 -11.62 -6.75 2.96
CA LEU A 23 -10.79 -7.23 4.06
C LEU A 23 -11.33 -8.51 4.66
N HIS A 24 -10.47 -9.19 5.41
CA HIS A 24 -10.85 -10.31 6.27
C HIS A 24 -10.63 -9.92 7.73
N TYR A 25 -11.10 -10.76 8.63
CA TYR A 25 -10.95 -10.52 10.06
C TYR A 25 -10.31 -11.73 10.74
N ASP A 26 -9.26 -11.48 11.50
CA ASP A 26 -8.61 -12.48 12.33
C ASP A 26 -9.28 -12.46 13.71
N VAL A 27 -10.12 -13.43 13.97
CA VAL A 27 -10.90 -13.55 15.22
C VAL A 27 -10.00 -13.76 16.42
N LYS A 28 -8.93 -14.55 16.25
CA LYS A 28 -8.03 -14.91 17.33
C LYS A 28 -7.21 -13.73 17.82
N ASP A 29 -6.61 -13.00 16.88
CA ASP A 29 -5.70 -11.89 17.21
C ASP A 29 -6.36 -10.51 17.09
N ASN A 30 -7.64 -10.45 16.71
CA ASN A 30 -8.38 -9.22 16.50
C ASN A 30 -7.66 -8.26 15.56
N ARG A 31 -7.53 -8.68 14.30
CA ARG A 31 -6.82 -7.92 13.27
C ARG A 31 -7.67 -7.73 12.03
N ALA A 32 -7.53 -6.55 11.41
CA ALA A 32 -7.97 -6.34 10.04
C ALA A 32 -6.95 -7.01 9.12
N VAL A 33 -7.41 -7.88 8.23
CA VAL A 33 -6.53 -8.69 7.37
C VAL A 33 -6.66 -8.22 5.93
N PHE A 34 -5.53 -7.80 5.38
CA PHE A 34 -5.39 -7.34 4.00
C PHE A 34 -4.86 -8.51 3.16
N PRO A 35 -5.68 -9.09 2.26
CA PRO A 35 -5.23 -10.23 1.46
C PRO A 35 -4.26 -9.78 0.36
N ILE A 36 -3.20 -10.55 0.16
CA ILE A 36 -2.29 -10.39 -0.96
C ILE A 36 -2.75 -11.33 -2.07
N ILE A 37 -3.15 -10.76 -3.21
CA ILE A 37 -3.74 -11.49 -4.31
C ILE A 37 -2.74 -11.50 -5.47
N HIS A 38 -2.49 -12.69 -6.02
CA HIS A 38 -1.67 -12.87 -7.22
C HIS A 38 -2.41 -13.81 -8.18
N ASP A 39 -2.57 -13.37 -9.43
CA ASP A 39 -3.32 -14.11 -10.46
C ASP A 39 -4.74 -14.52 -10.00
N GLY A 40 -5.42 -13.62 -9.29
CA GLY A 40 -6.79 -13.85 -8.81
C GLY A 40 -6.90 -14.75 -7.59
N ILE A 41 -5.78 -15.19 -7.03
CA ILE A 41 -5.75 -16.12 -5.89
C ILE A 41 -5.12 -15.42 -4.68
N ILE A 42 -5.70 -15.59 -3.49
CA ILE A 42 -5.10 -15.11 -2.24
C ILE A 42 -3.91 -16.01 -1.91
N VAL A 43 -2.71 -15.45 -1.96
CA VAL A 43 -1.45 -16.20 -1.72
C VAL A 43 -0.82 -15.88 -0.37
N ASP A 44 -1.23 -14.79 0.26
CA ASP A 44 -0.68 -14.33 1.53
C ASP A 44 -1.61 -13.29 2.14
N ALA A 45 -1.27 -12.78 3.32
CA ALA A 45 -2.05 -11.75 3.97
C ALA A 45 -1.22 -10.98 4.98
N VAL A 46 -1.67 -9.76 5.30
CA VAL A 46 -1.06 -8.88 6.30
C VAL A 46 -2.14 -8.40 7.26
N GLY A 47 -1.93 -8.54 8.56
CA GLY A 47 -2.90 -8.16 9.58
C GLY A 47 -2.49 -6.92 10.36
N ARG A 48 -3.42 -5.97 10.49
CA ARG A 48 -3.27 -4.78 11.32
C ARG A 48 -4.00 -4.99 12.65
N SER A 49 -3.32 -4.81 13.76
CA SER A 49 -3.96 -4.88 15.08
C SER A 49 -5.06 -3.83 15.22
N LEU A 50 -6.21 -4.23 15.73
CA LEU A 50 -7.33 -3.33 16.02
C LEU A 50 -7.36 -2.87 17.50
N ARG A 51 -6.49 -3.44 18.35
CA ARG A 51 -6.43 -3.16 19.80
C ARG A 51 -5.04 -2.77 20.30
N ASN A 52 -4.21 -2.20 19.44
CA ASN A 52 -2.84 -1.79 19.80
C ASN A 52 -1.96 -2.92 20.32
N SER A 53 -2.26 -4.17 20.03
CA SER A 53 -1.40 -5.30 20.36
C SER A 53 -0.19 -5.34 19.42
N LEU A 54 0.92 -5.86 19.92
CA LEU A 54 2.14 -6.03 19.14
C LEU A 54 2.19 -7.42 18.49
N PRO A 55 2.76 -7.55 17.31
CA PRO A 55 3.20 -6.46 16.43
C PRO A 55 2.02 -5.69 15.84
N LYS A 56 2.21 -4.41 15.56
CA LYS A 56 1.19 -3.57 14.93
C LYS A 56 0.75 -4.15 13.58
N TRP A 57 1.71 -4.61 12.79
CA TRP A 57 1.50 -5.31 11.53
C TRP A 57 2.08 -6.71 11.60
N LYS A 58 1.31 -7.70 11.14
CA LYS A 58 1.69 -9.10 11.17
C LYS A 58 1.59 -9.70 9.77
N LYS A 59 2.67 -10.34 9.29
CA LYS A 59 2.63 -11.13 8.07
C LYS A 59 2.20 -12.55 8.40
N TYR A 60 1.26 -13.10 7.64
CA TYR A 60 0.76 -14.45 7.86
C TYR A 60 1.55 -15.52 7.12
N GLY A 61 2.18 -15.15 5.99
CA GLY A 61 2.93 -16.08 5.16
C GLY A 61 4.30 -15.54 4.75
N LYS A 62 4.90 -16.17 3.75
CA LYS A 62 6.27 -15.88 3.29
C LYS A 62 6.36 -15.67 1.78
N SER A 63 5.32 -15.17 1.15
CA SER A 63 5.29 -14.99 -0.31
C SER A 63 6.36 -14.03 -0.82
N GLY A 64 6.78 -13.08 0.00
CA GLY A 64 7.67 -12.00 -0.41
C GLY A 64 7.01 -10.94 -1.31
N LEU A 65 5.75 -11.13 -1.67
CA LEU A 65 5.00 -10.20 -2.50
C LEU A 65 4.49 -9.01 -1.70
N PRO A 66 4.39 -7.82 -2.32
CA PRO A 66 3.79 -6.67 -1.65
C PRO A 66 2.27 -6.79 -1.65
N PHE A 67 1.62 -6.10 -0.71
CA PHE A 67 0.18 -5.87 -0.82
C PHE A 67 -0.06 -4.81 -1.88
N SER A 68 -1.04 -5.04 -2.76
CA SER A 68 -1.43 -4.04 -3.76
C SER A 68 -2.94 -3.92 -3.85
N TYR A 69 -3.39 -2.72 -4.20
CA TYR A 69 -4.81 -2.40 -4.34
C TYR A 69 -5.00 -1.41 -5.49
N GLY A 70 -5.99 -1.69 -6.33
CA GLY A 70 -6.36 -0.81 -7.44
C GLY A 70 -5.93 -1.33 -8.79
N LEU A 71 -6.29 -0.60 -9.82
CA LEU A 71 -5.99 -0.91 -11.22
C LEU A 71 -5.39 0.32 -11.89
N GLY A 72 -4.39 0.11 -12.74
CA GLY A 72 -3.78 1.19 -13.49
C GLY A 72 -2.36 0.89 -13.92
N LYS A 73 -1.75 1.86 -14.59
CA LYS A 73 -0.38 1.76 -15.10
C LYS A 73 0.65 2.48 -14.23
N VAL A 74 0.18 3.23 -13.25
CA VAL A 74 1.02 3.98 -12.32
C VAL A 74 0.88 3.37 -10.94
N ALA A 75 1.99 2.88 -10.40
CA ALA A 75 2.04 2.37 -9.04
C ALA A 75 2.52 3.45 -8.08
N VAL A 76 1.94 3.49 -6.89
CA VAL A 76 2.36 4.37 -5.80
C VAL A 76 2.85 3.51 -4.66
N VAL A 77 4.14 3.57 -4.36
CA VAL A 77 4.77 2.81 -3.28
C VAL A 77 4.59 3.57 -1.98
N VAL A 78 3.96 2.92 -1.01
CA VAL A 78 3.62 3.47 0.29
C VAL A 78 4.10 2.57 1.43
N GLU A 79 4.02 3.06 2.67
CA GLU A 79 4.52 2.34 3.85
C GLU A 79 3.63 1.16 4.26
N ASP A 80 2.31 1.31 4.19
CA ASP A 80 1.39 0.33 4.76
C ASP A 80 0.17 0.05 3.88
N CYS A 81 -0.56 -1.01 4.23
CA CYS A 81 -1.71 -1.46 3.48
C CYS A 81 -2.88 -0.48 3.50
N ILE A 82 -3.01 0.34 4.55
CA ILE A 82 -4.07 1.34 4.64
C ILE A 82 -3.85 2.42 3.59
N SER A 83 -2.63 2.97 3.53
CA SER A 83 -2.26 3.98 2.52
C SER A 83 -2.41 3.43 1.10
N ALA A 84 -2.00 2.18 0.87
CA ALA A 84 -2.17 1.52 -0.43
C ALA A 84 -3.64 1.42 -0.83
N SER A 85 -4.51 1.03 0.10
CA SER A 85 -5.95 0.91 -0.16
C SER A 85 -6.60 2.26 -0.45
N VAL A 86 -6.15 3.31 0.23
CA VAL A 86 -6.64 4.67 -0.01
C VAL A 86 -6.23 5.17 -1.40
N VAL A 87 -4.97 4.99 -1.77
CA VAL A 87 -4.42 5.44 -3.06
C VAL A 87 -5.04 4.70 -4.23
N GLY A 88 -5.28 3.41 -4.10
CA GLY A 88 -5.76 2.56 -5.19
C GLY A 88 -7.18 2.85 -5.67
N ARG A 89 -7.83 3.88 -5.14
CA ARG A 89 -9.19 4.27 -5.56
C ARG A 89 -9.23 5.21 -6.75
N ASP A 90 -8.12 5.89 -7.05
CA ASP A 90 -8.07 7.02 -7.99
C ASP A 90 -7.18 6.74 -9.20
N GLU A 91 -7.37 5.61 -9.88
CA GLU A 91 -6.62 5.24 -11.09
C GLU A 91 -5.14 4.89 -10.84
N PHE A 92 -4.74 4.77 -9.59
CA PHE A 92 -3.43 4.29 -9.19
C PHE A 92 -3.50 2.87 -8.66
N VAL A 93 -2.35 2.21 -8.65
CA VAL A 93 -2.19 0.98 -7.88
C VAL A 93 -1.36 1.32 -6.65
N GLY A 94 -1.98 1.26 -5.48
CA GLY A 94 -1.27 1.41 -4.22
C GLY A 94 -0.49 0.13 -3.93
N VAL A 95 0.80 0.27 -3.60
CA VAL A 95 1.68 -0.87 -3.32
C VAL A 95 2.38 -0.66 -2.00
N ALA A 96 2.08 -1.51 -1.03
CA ALA A 96 2.70 -1.45 0.29
C ALA A 96 3.92 -2.37 0.34
N VAL A 97 5.09 -1.77 0.49
CA VAL A 97 6.33 -2.51 0.72
C VAL A 97 6.55 -2.61 2.23
N LEU A 98 6.26 -3.78 2.76
CA LEU A 98 6.25 -4.04 4.20
C LEU A 98 7.64 -4.43 4.67
N GLY A 99 8.51 -3.45 4.85
CA GLY A 99 9.87 -3.69 5.29
C GLY A 99 10.78 -2.48 5.10
N THR A 100 12.04 -2.64 5.47
CA THR A 100 13.04 -1.58 5.42
C THR A 100 13.79 -1.52 4.09
N SER A 101 13.62 -2.53 3.24
CA SER A 101 14.30 -2.63 1.94
C SER A 101 13.40 -3.26 0.90
N LEU A 102 13.74 -3.02 -0.38
CA LEU A 102 13.06 -3.64 -1.51
C LEU A 102 13.66 -5.03 -1.78
N SER A 103 12.82 -6.06 -1.77
CA SER A 103 13.23 -7.40 -2.18
C SER A 103 13.25 -7.51 -3.71
N GLU A 104 13.86 -8.59 -4.23
CA GLU A 104 13.81 -8.89 -5.66
C GLU A 104 12.37 -9.11 -6.14
N SER A 105 11.52 -9.71 -5.31
CA SER A 105 10.10 -9.91 -5.61
C SER A 105 9.35 -8.57 -5.73
N HIS A 106 9.67 -7.60 -4.86
CA HIS A 106 9.11 -6.25 -4.95
C HIS A 106 9.51 -5.56 -6.25
N LYS A 107 10.79 -5.60 -6.60
CA LYS A 107 11.31 -4.99 -7.83
C LYS A 107 10.71 -5.61 -9.06
N LYS A 108 10.60 -6.94 -9.10
CA LYS A 108 9.96 -7.66 -10.19
C LYS A 108 8.50 -7.26 -10.35
N TYR A 109 7.76 -7.20 -9.24
CA TYR A 109 6.37 -6.78 -9.25
C TYR A 109 6.23 -5.35 -9.80
N LEU A 110 7.05 -4.42 -9.32
CA LEU A 110 6.97 -3.02 -9.71
C LEU A 110 7.45 -2.77 -11.15
N SER A 111 8.26 -3.65 -11.71
CA SER A 111 8.77 -3.50 -13.09
C SER A 111 7.69 -3.58 -14.17
N GLN A 112 6.51 -4.08 -13.84
CA GLN A 112 5.38 -4.13 -14.78
C GLN A 112 4.71 -2.77 -15.02
N PHE A 113 4.96 -1.80 -14.15
CA PHE A 113 4.34 -0.47 -14.27
C PHE A 113 5.17 0.46 -15.14
N SER A 114 4.49 1.34 -15.88
CA SER A 114 5.16 2.36 -16.71
C SER A 114 5.80 3.43 -15.85
N THR A 115 5.16 3.78 -14.75
CA THR A 115 5.61 4.77 -13.78
C THR A 115 5.42 4.25 -12.37
N VAL A 116 6.41 4.49 -11.51
CA VAL A 116 6.34 4.22 -10.07
C VAL A 116 6.61 5.51 -9.32
N ILE A 117 5.68 5.89 -8.46
CA ILE A 117 5.81 7.04 -7.59
C ILE A 117 6.12 6.53 -6.18
N VAL A 118 7.26 6.92 -5.63
CA VAL A 118 7.63 6.55 -4.25
C VAL A 118 7.10 7.64 -3.31
N ALA A 119 6.15 7.28 -2.47
CA ALA A 119 5.45 8.21 -1.57
C ALA A 119 5.39 7.63 -0.15
N LEU A 120 6.56 7.49 0.47
CA LEU A 120 6.69 6.99 1.83
C LEU A 120 6.34 8.08 2.84
N ASP A 121 6.20 7.69 4.11
CA ASP A 121 5.86 8.59 5.19
C ASP A 121 6.89 9.74 5.29
N PRO A 122 6.50 10.93 5.75
CA PRO A 122 7.36 12.12 5.74
C PRO A 122 8.71 11.94 6.45
N ASP A 123 8.78 11.08 7.46
CA ASP A 123 9.99 10.83 8.23
C ASP A 123 10.92 9.78 7.59
N ALA A 124 10.54 9.19 6.46
CA ALA A 124 11.27 8.11 5.81
C ALA A 124 12.06 8.58 4.57
N LEU A 125 12.60 9.80 4.59
CA LEU A 125 13.30 10.36 3.43
C LEU A 125 14.50 9.54 2.97
N PRO A 126 15.40 9.05 3.85
CA PRO A 126 16.52 8.20 3.41
C PRO A 126 16.06 6.93 2.70
N LYS A 127 15.00 6.31 3.20
CA LYS A 127 14.39 5.12 2.61
C LYS A 127 13.77 5.43 1.24
N THR A 128 13.11 6.59 1.13
CA THR A 128 12.54 7.08 -0.13
C THR A 128 13.61 7.22 -1.21
N VAL A 129 14.73 7.84 -0.86
CA VAL A 129 15.87 8.03 -1.78
C VAL A 129 16.45 6.68 -2.19
N ALA A 130 16.66 5.77 -1.24
CA ALA A 130 17.21 4.45 -1.51
C ALA A 130 16.28 3.64 -2.45
N PHE A 131 14.98 3.62 -2.17
CA PHE A 131 14.01 2.91 -2.99
C PHE A 131 13.96 3.47 -4.42
N SER A 132 13.94 4.78 -4.57
CA SER A 132 13.89 5.39 -5.90
C SER A 132 15.14 5.07 -6.73
N LYS A 133 16.32 5.07 -6.11
CA LYS A 133 17.56 4.69 -6.80
C LYS A 133 17.53 3.23 -7.27
N GLU A 134 17.13 2.32 -6.40
CA GLU A 134 17.03 0.89 -6.75
C GLU A 134 16.02 0.66 -7.86
N LEU A 135 14.87 1.32 -7.80
CA LEU A 135 13.80 1.14 -8.79
C LEU A 135 14.17 1.69 -10.17
N ARG A 136 15.03 2.68 -10.27
CA ARG A 136 15.45 3.23 -11.58
C ARG A 136 16.13 2.20 -12.47
N GLY A 137 16.68 1.15 -11.92
CA GLY A 137 17.22 0.03 -12.68
C GLY A 137 16.17 -0.94 -13.22
N HIS A 138 14.92 -0.84 -12.78
CA HIS A 138 13.86 -1.80 -13.09
C HIS A 138 12.62 -1.15 -13.71
N VAL A 139 12.44 0.16 -13.54
CA VAL A 139 11.27 0.92 -14.00
C VAL A 139 11.77 2.13 -14.78
N ASN A 140 11.16 2.39 -15.95
CA ASN A 140 11.56 3.49 -16.82
C ASN A 140 11.35 4.86 -16.21
N ASP A 141 10.23 5.06 -15.52
CA ASP A 141 9.87 6.36 -14.94
C ASP A 141 9.63 6.19 -13.43
N VAL A 142 10.57 6.69 -12.63
CA VAL A 142 10.49 6.66 -11.17
C VAL A 142 10.44 8.09 -10.66
N LYS A 143 9.37 8.41 -9.94
CA LYS A 143 9.15 9.73 -9.33
C LYS A 143 9.14 9.61 -7.82
N VAL A 144 9.44 10.71 -7.14
CA VAL A 144 9.38 10.81 -5.68
C VAL A 144 8.36 11.87 -5.31
N LEU A 145 7.43 11.52 -4.44
CA LEU A 145 6.49 12.47 -3.86
C LEU A 145 6.83 12.63 -2.37
N ARG A 146 7.20 13.84 -1.98
CA ARG A 146 7.39 14.19 -0.57
C ARG A 146 6.03 14.53 0.03
N LEU A 147 5.64 13.76 1.03
CA LEU A 147 4.35 13.92 1.68
C LEU A 147 4.42 14.90 2.84
N THR A 148 3.32 15.59 3.08
CA THR A 148 3.10 16.37 4.31
C THR A 148 2.70 15.43 5.45
N ASP A 149 1.90 14.39 5.11
CA ASP A 149 1.41 13.38 6.05
C ASP A 149 1.24 12.05 5.33
N ASP A 150 1.05 10.96 6.06
CA ASP A 150 0.81 9.64 5.45
C ASP A 150 -0.42 9.70 4.54
N LEU A 151 -0.36 9.06 3.37
CA LEU A 151 -1.46 9.12 2.39
C LEU A 151 -2.79 8.60 2.92
N LYS A 152 -2.77 7.75 3.93
CA LYS A 152 -4.01 7.27 4.57
C LYS A 152 -4.85 8.39 5.19
N TYR A 153 -4.24 9.53 5.52
CA TYR A 153 -4.94 10.69 6.07
C TYR A 153 -5.48 11.64 5.01
N ARG A 154 -5.20 11.39 3.74
CA ARG A 154 -5.73 12.13 2.59
C ARG A 154 -5.50 13.63 2.67
N ASN A 155 -4.29 14.04 3.07
CA ASN A 155 -3.93 15.44 3.03
C ASN A 155 -4.20 16.00 1.62
N GLU A 156 -4.94 17.08 1.53
CA GLU A 156 -5.41 17.63 0.25
C GLU A 156 -4.25 18.03 -0.68
N THR A 157 -3.21 18.65 -0.13
CA THR A 157 -2.03 19.06 -0.89
C THR A 157 -1.32 17.82 -1.46
N ASP A 158 -1.15 16.79 -0.65
CA ASP A 158 -0.50 15.55 -1.06
C ASP A 158 -1.29 14.82 -2.16
N ILE A 159 -2.60 14.73 -2.01
CA ILE A 159 -3.48 14.10 -3.01
C ILE A 159 -3.42 14.88 -4.33
N ASN A 160 -3.45 16.22 -4.28
CA ASN A 160 -3.37 17.06 -5.48
C ASN A 160 -2.01 16.89 -6.17
N ASN A 161 -0.92 16.84 -5.42
CA ASN A 161 0.42 16.60 -5.96
C ASN A 161 0.52 15.21 -6.61
N LEU A 162 -0.06 14.20 -5.98
CA LEU A 162 -0.09 12.84 -6.52
C LEU A 162 -0.84 12.80 -7.85
N LYS A 163 -2.01 13.42 -7.93
CA LYS A 163 -2.80 13.49 -9.17
C LYS A 163 -2.03 14.18 -10.30
N ARG A 164 -1.34 15.28 -10.00
CA ARG A 164 -0.50 15.96 -11.01
C ARG A 164 0.63 15.08 -11.51
N MET A 165 1.27 14.31 -10.64
CA MET A 165 2.31 13.36 -11.05
C MET A 165 1.75 12.27 -11.94
N GLY A 166 0.55 11.78 -11.63
CA GLY A 166 -0.15 10.79 -12.45
C GLY A 166 -0.49 11.33 -13.83
N ASP A 167 -1.01 12.55 -13.92
CA ASP A 167 -1.33 13.20 -15.20
C ASP A 167 -0.09 13.37 -16.07
N THR A 168 1.03 13.78 -15.47
CA THR A 168 2.30 13.91 -16.19
C THR A 168 2.80 12.56 -16.72
N ALA A 169 2.55 11.47 -16.00
CA ALA A 169 2.93 10.12 -16.43
C ALA A 169 2.16 9.63 -17.65
N TRP A 170 0.95 10.16 -17.90
CA TRP A 170 0.11 9.79 -19.05
C TRP A 170 0.47 10.58 -20.32
N ASN A 171 1.21 11.63 -20.20
CA ASN A 171 1.68 12.45 -21.30
C ASN A 171 3.11 12.05 -21.68
#